data_93da08a03e8f4aea9c6f7fa6082ce92a
#
_entry.id   93da08a03e8f4aea9c6f7fa6082ce92a
#
_cell.length_a   1.000
_cell.length_b   1.000
_cell.length_c   1.000
_cell.angle_alpha   90.00
_cell.angle_beta   90.00
_cell.angle_gamma   90.00
#
_symmetry.space_group_name_H-M   'P 1'
#
loop_
_entity.id
_entity.type
_entity.pdbx_description
1 polymer ?
#
loop_
_entity_poly.entity_id
_entity_poly.type
_entity_poly.pdbx_seq_one_letter_code
_entity_poly.pdbx_strand_id
1 'polypeptide(L)'
;MFRFFTQKHWLLWSWIGSAIILSSLWIQVKIDVKINEWFGQFYDMIQKALGAPNSITIEEYWASLLSFITLAGIYVAVYVIIKFFTSHFLFRWRTSMVEWYNSVYDRARKIEGAAQRVQEDTIKFTRIMENLGTNLLEAIMLLIEFTPILFGLSIAIPIFFFGDWDYGLITGALIWTVGGTLFLIGLGFILRLVGIEYDLQKQEAAYRKILVIAEDDGSIRPKTLDELFNEVRKIHFLSYLRYLYFDIGRIGYLQANVLSAYVFLAPAIVAGVVTLGVMQQIIRAFNKVEGSMQYILKSWPAIIELASVYKRLREFESKIKQEELIDEKA
;
A
#
# COMPACT_ATOMS: atom_id res chain seq x y z
N MET A 1 22.82 -5.67 -7.05
CA MET A 1 21.37 -5.56 -6.87
C MET A 1 20.59 -5.84 -8.16
N PHE A 2 20.87 -5.14 -9.28
CA PHE A 2 20.21 -5.39 -10.57
C PHE A 2 20.76 -6.55 -11.40
N ARG A 3 21.70 -7.32 -10.87
CA ARG A 3 22.25 -8.50 -11.56
C ARG A 3 21.18 -9.54 -11.89
N PHE A 4 20.10 -9.61 -11.10
CA PHE A 4 18.94 -10.42 -11.38
C PHE A 4 18.35 -10.18 -12.78
N PHE A 5 18.42 -8.94 -13.28
CA PHE A 5 17.92 -8.54 -14.60
C PHE A 5 18.97 -8.58 -15.70
N THR A 6 20.24 -8.81 -15.38
CA THR A 6 21.36 -8.71 -16.36
C THR A 6 22.16 -10.00 -16.50
N GLN A 7 22.19 -10.87 -15.49
CA GLN A 7 22.92 -12.14 -15.55
C GLN A 7 22.15 -13.19 -16.34
N LYS A 8 22.81 -13.88 -17.29
CA LYS A 8 22.22 -14.89 -18.17
C LYS A 8 21.40 -15.96 -17.41
N HIS A 9 21.90 -16.42 -16.27
CA HIS A 9 21.22 -17.43 -15.43
C HIS A 9 19.87 -16.96 -14.90
N TRP A 10 19.74 -15.66 -14.57
CA TRP A 10 18.54 -15.10 -13.97
C TRP A 10 17.61 -14.39 -14.97
N LEU A 11 18.05 -14.13 -16.22
CA LEU A 11 17.30 -13.36 -17.22
C LEU A 11 15.88 -13.90 -17.46
N LEU A 12 15.75 -15.22 -17.58
CA LEU A 12 14.45 -15.84 -17.83
C LEU A 12 13.48 -15.59 -16.65
N TRP A 13 13.97 -15.78 -15.44
CA TRP A 13 13.18 -15.55 -14.23
C TRP A 13 12.83 -14.08 -14.03
N SER A 14 13.77 -13.17 -14.27
CA SER A 14 13.54 -11.75 -14.06
C SER A 14 12.54 -11.17 -15.06
N TRP A 15 12.71 -11.39 -16.35
CA TRP A 15 11.84 -10.79 -17.37
C TRP A 15 10.49 -11.51 -17.51
N ILE A 16 10.50 -12.85 -17.63
CA ILE A 16 9.26 -13.61 -17.70
C ILE A 16 8.48 -13.51 -16.40
N GLY A 17 9.17 -13.59 -15.25
CA GLY A 17 8.52 -13.44 -13.97
C GLY A 17 7.88 -12.07 -13.77
N SER A 18 8.56 -10.98 -14.18
CA SER A 18 7.97 -9.65 -14.17
C SER A 18 6.76 -9.53 -15.09
N ALA A 19 6.85 -10.10 -16.30
CA ALA A 19 5.73 -10.12 -17.24
C ALA A 19 4.52 -10.91 -16.70
N ILE A 20 4.74 -12.05 -16.05
CA ILE A 20 3.68 -12.83 -15.39
C ILE A 20 3.03 -11.99 -14.28
N ILE A 21 3.81 -11.35 -13.40
CA ILE A 21 3.27 -10.53 -12.31
C ILE A 21 2.43 -9.39 -12.89
N LEU A 22 2.95 -8.63 -13.84
CA LEU A 22 2.25 -7.49 -14.45
C LEU A 22 0.96 -7.92 -15.17
N SER A 23 1.04 -8.98 -16.00
CA SER A 23 -0.13 -9.49 -16.72
C SER A 23 -1.22 -9.97 -15.77
N SER A 24 -0.84 -10.57 -14.69
CA SER A 24 -1.77 -11.13 -13.73
C SER A 24 -2.40 -10.06 -12.83
N LEU A 25 -1.66 -9.03 -12.43
CA LEU A 25 -2.22 -7.83 -11.78
C LEU A 25 -3.24 -7.17 -12.72
N TRP A 26 -2.91 -7.06 -14.00
CA TRP A 26 -3.84 -6.53 -15.01
C TRP A 26 -5.12 -7.37 -15.12
N ILE A 27 -5.00 -8.71 -15.14
CA ILE A 27 -6.15 -9.62 -15.13
C ILE A 27 -7.01 -9.41 -13.88
N GLN A 28 -6.41 -9.24 -12.69
CA GLN A 28 -7.15 -8.96 -11.46
C GLN A 28 -7.94 -7.65 -11.57
N VAL A 29 -7.33 -6.60 -12.08
CA VAL A 29 -8.03 -5.31 -12.30
C VAL A 29 -9.17 -5.45 -13.29
N LYS A 30 -9.00 -6.23 -14.36
CA LYS A 30 -10.10 -6.52 -15.31
C LYS A 30 -11.24 -7.31 -14.66
N ILE A 31 -10.94 -8.25 -13.76
CA ILE A 31 -11.97 -8.95 -13.00
C ILE A 31 -12.69 -7.98 -12.05
N ASP A 32 -11.98 -7.05 -11.41
CA ASP A 32 -12.59 -5.99 -10.58
C ASP A 32 -13.57 -5.12 -11.38
N VAL A 33 -13.22 -4.78 -12.63
CA VAL A 33 -14.14 -4.07 -13.55
C VAL A 33 -15.38 -4.92 -13.82
N LYS A 34 -15.24 -6.20 -14.12
CA LYS A 34 -16.37 -7.12 -14.32
C LYS A 34 -17.24 -7.27 -13.08
N ILE A 35 -16.63 -7.31 -11.90
CA ILE A 35 -17.36 -7.30 -10.64
C ILE A 35 -18.14 -5.99 -10.47
N ASN A 36 -17.56 -4.83 -10.87
CA ASN A 36 -18.27 -3.55 -10.83
C ASN A 36 -19.48 -3.53 -11.76
N GLU A 37 -19.35 -4.04 -12.99
CA GLU A 37 -20.46 -4.19 -13.95
C GLU A 37 -21.55 -5.11 -13.39
N TRP A 38 -21.15 -6.25 -12.79
CA TRP A 38 -22.08 -7.17 -12.16
C TRP A 38 -22.90 -6.52 -11.04
N PHE A 39 -22.25 -5.71 -10.18
CA PHE A 39 -22.98 -4.98 -9.14
C PHE A 39 -24.04 -4.05 -9.73
N GLY A 40 -23.75 -3.36 -10.82
CA GLY A 40 -24.74 -2.54 -11.51
C GLY A 40 -25.95 -3.34 -11.94
N GLN A 41 -25.72 -4.43 -12.69
CA GLN A 41 -26.80 -5.28 -13.21
C GLN A 41 -27.61 -5.93 -12.06
N PHE A 42 -26.93 -6.40 -11.02
CA PHE A 42 -27.57 -7.04 -9.88
C PHE A 42 -28.46 -6.07 -9.08
N TYR A 43 -27.98 -4.86 -8.83
CA TYR A 43 -28.77 -3.86 -8.10
C TYR A 43 -29.95 -3.32 -8.94
N ASP A 44 -29.82 -3.20 -10.27
CA ASP A 44 -30.93 -2.88 -11.16
C ASP A 44 -31.99 -4.00 -11.17
N MET A 45 -31.55 -5.25 -11.16
CA MET A 45 -32.45 -6.39 -11.01
C MET A 45 -33.19 -6.36 -9.66
N ILE A 46 -32.51 -6.05 -8.55
CA ILE A 46 -33.14 -5.86 -7.24
C ILE A 46 -34.16 -4.71 -7.28
N GLN A 47 -33.79 -3.57 -7.86
CA GLN A 47 -34.71 -2.42 -7.97
C GLN A 47 -35.97 -2.80 -8.73
N LYS A 48 -35.83 -3.55 -9.85
CA LYS A 48 -36.96 -4.05 -10.64
C LYS A 48 -37.85 -4.99 -9.82
N ALA A 49 -37.25 -5.95 -9.08
CA ALA A 49 -37.98 -6.90 -8.24
C ALA A 49 -38.77 -6.23 -7.12
N LEU A 50 -38.17 -5.22 -6.47
CA LEU A 50 -38.83 -4.48 -5.38
C LEU A 50 -39.88 -3.50 -5.90
N GLY A 51 -39.70 -2.96 -7.09
CA GLY A 51 -40.68 -2.04 -7.74
C GLY A 51 -41.90 -2.76 -8.32
N ALA A 52 -41.75 -4.02 -8.74
CA ALA A 52 -42.82 -4.80 -9.35
C ALA A 52 -42.74 -6.26 -8.89
N PRO A 53 -43.57 -6.73 -7.94
CA PRO A 53 -43.57 -8.10 -7.46
C PRO A 53 -43.68 -9.11 -8.63
N ASN A 54 -42.89 -10.21 -8.54
CA ASN A 54 -42.79 -11.26 -9.57
C ASN A 54 -42.27 -10.80 -10.94
N SER A 55 -41.61 -9.64 -11.04
CA SER A 55 -40.99 -9.15 -12.27
C SER A 55 -39.69 -9.84 -12.66
N ILE A 56 -39.10 -10.60 -11.74
CA ILE A 56 -37.96 -11.49 -11.96
C ILE A 56 -38.29 -12.87 -11.42
N THR A 57 -37.67 -13.91 -12.00
CA THR A 57 -37.81 -15.28 -11.50
C THR A 57 -36.74 -15.62 -10.46
N ILE A 58 -37.01 -16.65 -9.65
CA ILE A 58 -36.02 -17.13 -8.67
C ILE A 58 -34.78 -17.71 -9.35
N GLU A 59 -34.95 -18.30 -10.53
CA GLU A 59 -33.88 -18.84 -11.37
C GLU A 59 -32.96 -17.73 -11.88
N GLU A 60 -33.49 -16.60 -12.35
CA GLU A 60 -32.71 -15.42 -12.76
C GLU A 60 -31.90 -14.86 -11.57
N TYR A 61 -32.50 -14.81 -10.38
CA TYR A 61 -31.80 -14.36 -9.18
C TYR A 61 -30.61 -15.26 -8.82
N TRP A 62 -30.84 -16.59 -8.78
CA TRP A 62 -29.78 -17.56 -8.51
C TRP A 62 -28.69 -17.58 -9.58
N ALA A 63 -29.07 -17.45 -10.85
CA ALA A 63 -28.12 -17.35 -11.97
C ALA A 63 -27.19 -16.16 -11.82
N SER A 64 -27.74 -15.01 -11.40
CA SER A 64 -26.92 -13.81 -11.15
C SER A 64 -25.94 -14.04 -9.98
N LEU A 65 -26.39 -14.61 -8.86
CA LEU A 65 -25.50 -14.93 -7.75
C LEU A 65 -24.41 -15.94 -8.13
N LEU A 66 -24.72 -16.96 -8.93
CA LEU A 66 -23.76 -17.95 -9.40
C LEU A 66 -22.71 -17.31 -10.31
N SER A 67 -23.11 -16.35 -11.15
CA SER A 67 -22.16 -15.58 -11.98
C SER A 67 -21.16 -14.80 -11.13
N PHE A 68 -21.61 -14.20 -10.02
CA PHE A 68 -20.72 -13.52 -9.07
C PHE A 68 -19.76 -14.52 -8.39
N ILE A 69 -20.27 -15.65 -7.91
CA ILE A 69 -19.43 -16.69 -7.27
C ILE A 69 -18.34 -17.14 -8.24
N THR A 70 -18.68 -17.29 -9.52
CA THR A 70 -17.71 -17.66 -10.55
C THR A 70 -16.62 -16.59 -10.74
N LEU A 71 -17.01 -15.31 -10.87
CA LEU A 71 -16.06 -14.19 -10.97
C LEU A 71 -15.18 -14.08 -9.74
N ALA A 72 -15.79 -14.16 -8.55
CA ALA A 72 -15.08 -14.09 -7.27
C ALA A 72 -14.13 -15.29 -7.09
N GLY A 73 -14.53 -16.49 -7.51
CA GLY A 73 -13.69 -17.68 -7.48
C GLY A 73 -12.46 -17.55 -8.38
N ILE A 74 -12.63 -17.03 -9.60
CA ILE A 74 -11.51 -16.73 -10.51
C ILE A 74 -10.59 -15.65 -9.90
N TYR A 75 -11.16 -14.58 -9.33
CA TYR A 75 -10.39 -13.54 -8.66
C TYR A 75 -9.52 -14.11 -7.54
N VAL A 76 -10.12 -14.90 -6.63
CA VAL A 76 -9.39 -15.53 -5.52
C VAL A 76 -8.29 -16.45 -6.02
N ALA A 77 -8.57 -17.31 -7.02
CA ALA A 77 -7.57 -18.20 -7.57
C ALA A 77 -6.38 -17.43 -8.16
N VAL A 78 -6.65 -16.42 -8.98
CA VAL A 78 -5.60 -15.55 -9.57
C VAL A 78 -4.82 -14.83 -8.47
N TYR A 79 -5.50 -14.24 -7.48
CA TYR A 79 -4.87 -13.51 -6.38
C TYR A 79 -3.89 -14.40 -5.58
N VAL A 80 -4.34 -15.61 -5.18
CA VAL A 80 -3.52 -16.52 -4.37
C VAL A 80 -2.31 -17.02 -5.15
N ILE A 81 -2.51 -17.43 -6.42
CA ILE A 81 -1.42 -17.92 -7.28
C ILE A 81 -0.38 -16.82 -7.49
N ILE A 82 -0.81 -15.60 -7.75
CA ILE A 82 0.11 -14.47 -7.97
C ILE A 82 0.85 -14.09 -6.72
N LYS A 83 0.18 -14.02 -5.59
CA LYS A 83 0.85 -13.72 -4.33
C LYS A 83 1.95 -14.74 -4.03
N PHE A 84 1.64 -16.02 -4.20
CA PHE A 84 2.63 -17.10 -4.07
C PHE A 84 3.79 -16.94 -5.06
N PHE A 85 3.49 -16.68 -6.33
CA PHE A 85 4.50 -16.48 -7.37
C PHE A 85 5.37 -15.26 -7.09
N THR A 86 4.79 -14.15 -6.65
CA THR A 86 5.51 -12.92 -6.32
C THR A 86 6.50 -13.13 -5.17
N SER A 87 6.09 -13.83 -4.11
CA SER A 87 7.00 -14.17 -2.99
C SER A 87 8.19 -15.00 -3.48
N HIS A 88 7.95 -15.99 -4.34
CA HIS A 88 9.01 -16.78 -4.97
C HIS A 88 9.91 -15.95 -5.89
N PHE A 89 9.34 -15.05 -6.67
CA PHE A 89 10.07 -14.15 -7.57
C PHE A 89 11.02 -13.24 -6.77
N LEU A 90 10.53 -12.63 -5.72
CA LEU A 90 11.32 -11.71 -4.89
C LEU A 90 12.38 -12.45 -4.06
N PHE A 91 12.09 -13.65 -3.61
CA PHE A 91 13.11 -14.47 -2.95
C PHE A 91 14.24 -14.85 -3.93
N ARG A 92 13.94 -15.17 -5.19
CA ARG A 92 14.96 -15.40 -6.23
C ARG A 92 15.76 -14.14 -6.53
N TRP A 93 15.13 -12.99 -6.54
CA TRP A 93 15.86 -11.71 -6.66
C TRP A 93 16.85 -11.54 -5.51
N ARG A 94 16.42 -11.81 -4.27
CA ARG A 94 17.31 -11.84 -3.11
C ARG A 94 18.43 -12.88 -3.26
N THR A 95 18.10 -14.08 -3.71
CA THR A 95 19.10 -15.15 -3.95
C THR A 95 20.19 -14.67 -4.90
N SER A 96 19.82 -14.05 -6.01
CA SER A 96 20.78 -13.46 -6.96
C SER A 96 21.70 -12.41 -6.33
N MET A 97 21.19 -11.59 -5.40
CA MET A 97 22.02 -10.63 -4.65
C MET A 97 23.00 -11.33 -3.72
N VAL A 98 22.49 -12.27 -2.92
CA VAL A 98 23.27 -13.00 -1.90
C VAL A 98 24.34 -13.89 -2.54
N GLU A 99 24.02 -14.59 -3.64
CA GLU A 99 24.99 -15.37 -4.40
C GLU A 99 26.19 -14.52 -4.85
N TRP A 100 25.90 -13.32 -5.34
CA TRP A 100 26.97 -12.43 -5.73
C TRP A 100 27.77 -11.92 -4.52
N TYR A 101 27.12 -11.53 -3.42
CA TYR A 101 27.83 -11.07 -2.22
C TYR A 101 28.70 -12.19 -1.64
N ASN A 102 28.20 -13.43 -1.65
CA ASN A 102 28.97 -14.59 -1.19
C ASN A 102 30.19 -14.86 -2.11
N SER A 103 30.05 -14.68 -3.42
CA SER A 103 31.17 -14.88 -4.37
C SER A 103 32.30 -13.88 -4.19
N VAL A 104 32.03 -12.73 -3.61
CA VAL A 104 33.01 -11.66 -3.33
C VAL A 104 33.17 -11.40 -1.82
N TYR A 105 32.79 -12.37 -0.98
CA TYR A 105 32.72 -12.18 0.46
C TYR A 105 34.06 -11.82 1.12
N ASP A 106 35.17 -12.34 0.63
CA ASP A 106 36.51 -12.00 1.13
C ASP A 106 36.83 -10.49 1.03
N ARG A 107 36.31 -9.82 0.01
CA ARG A 107 36.39 -8.36 -0.14
C ARG A 107 35.30 -7.68 0.67
N ALA A 108 34.08 -8.19 0.60
CA ALA A 108 32.91 -7.63 1.30
C ALA A 108 33.11 -7.56 2.81
N ARG A 109 33.72 -8.58 3.44
CA ARG A 109 33.97 -8.64 4.89
C ARG A 109 34.92 -7.54 5.41
N LYS A 110 35.74 -6.93 4.54
CA LYS A 110 36.60 -5.81 4.90
C LYS A 110 35.80 -4.51 5.14
N ILE A 111 34.55 -4.45 4.63
CA ILE A 111 33.68 -3.28 4.70
C ILE A 111 32.87 -3.37 5.99
N GLU A 112 32.86 -2.28 6.76
CA GLU A 112 32.07 -2.20 8.01
C GLU A 112 30.58 -2.42 7.75
N GLY A 113 29.95 -3.28 8.55
CA GLY A 113 28.54 -3.62 8.44
C GLY A 113 28.18 -4.56 7.29
N ALA A 114 29.15 -5.25 6.67
CA ALA A 114 28.92 -6.18 5.56
C ALA A 114 27.86 -7.25 5.88
N ALA A 115 27.93 -7.89 7.04
CA ALA A 115 26.97 -8.91 7.46
C ALA A 115 25.53 -8.36 7.50
N GLN A 116 25.35 -7.14 8.01
CA GLN A 116 24.06 -6.45 8.05
C GLN A 116 23.55 -6.17 6.64
N ARG A 117 24.40 -5.73 5.71
CA ARG A 117 24.02 -5.45 4.31
C ARG A 117 23.59 -6.72 3.60
N VAL A 118 24.35 -7.80 3.75
CA VAL A 118 24.06 -9.08 3.09
C VAL A 118 22.78 -9.72 3.63
N GLN A 119 22.55 -9.68 4.93
CA GLN A 119 21.40 -10.34 5.55
C GLN A 119 20.19 -9.41 5.71
N GLU A 120 20.32 -8.34 6.49
CA GLU A 120 19.16 -7.51 6.87
C GLU A 120 18.66 -6.62 5.71
N ASP A 121 19.57 -5.92 5.03
CA ASP A 121 19.16 -4.99 3.98
C ASP A 121 18.60 -5.72 2.76
N THR A 122 19.09 -6.92 2.42
CA THR A 122 18.50 -7.73 1.33
C THR A 122 17.11 -8.25 1.69
N ILE A 123 16.86 -8.67 2.95
CA ILE A 123 15.54 -9.07 3.42
C ILE A 123 14.58 -7.87 3.41
N LYS A 124 15.03 -6.73 3.95
CA LYS A 124 14.21 -5.50 3.97
C LYS A 124 13.84 -5.07 2.56
N PHE A 125 14.80 -5.04 1.64
CA PHE A 125 14.55 -4.71 0.24
C PHE A 125 13.45 -5.57 -0.36
N THR A 126 13.55 -6.90 -0.25
CA THR A 126 12.57 -7.80 -0.85
C THR A 126 11.21 -7.71 -0.19
N ARG A 127 11.13 -7.57 1.14
CA ARG A 127 9.85 -7.38 1.85
C ARG A 127 9.14 -6.09 1.48
N ILE A 128 9.89 -4.99 1.37
CA ILE A 128 9.30 -3.72 0.93
C ILE A 128 8.84 -3.82 -0.52
N MET A 129 9.63 -4.44 -1.40
CA MET A 129 9.22 -4.67 -2.79
C MET A 129 8.01 -5.60 -2.92
N GLU A 130 7.86 -6.59 -2.04
CA GLU A 130 6.69 -7.48 -2.02
C GLU A 130 5.40 -6.71 -1.70
N ASN A 131 5.43 -5.87 -0.68
CA ASN A 131 4.24 -5.17 -0.22
C ASN A 131 3.99 -3.87 -0.99
N LEU A 132 5.04 -3.06 -1.18
CA LEU A 132 4.91 -1.77 -1.86
C LEU A 132 4.84 -1.93 -3.37
N GLY A 133 5.72 -2.76 -3.96
CA GLY A 133 5.87 -2.84 -5.41
C GLY A 133 4.61 -3.35 -6.10
N THR A 134 4.05 -4.46 -5.63
CA THR A 134 2.83 -5.05 -6.22
C THR A 134 1.60 -4.19 -6.00
N ASN A 135 1.38 -3.69 -4.78
CA ASN A 135 0.20 -2.89 -4.46
C ASN A 135 0.25 -1.50 -5.12
N LEU A 136 1.46 -0.93 -5.32
CA LEU A 136 1.61 0.34 -6.05
C LEU A 136 1.29 0.16 -7.53
N LEU A 137 1.76 -0.94 -8.14
CA LEU A 137 1.42 -1.29 -9.52
C LEU A 137 -0.07 -1.53 -9.68
N GLU A 138 -0.69 -2.28 -8.77
CA GLU A 138 -2.14 -2.50 -8.74
C GLU A 138 -2.90 -1.18 -8.63
N ALA A 139 -2.51 -0.28 -7.71
CA ALA A 139 -3.15 1.03 -7.54
C ALA A 139 -3.08 1.87 -8.83
N ILE A 140 -1.93 1.87 -9.51
CA ILE A 140 -1.77 2.57 -10.80
C ILE A 140 -2.68 1.95 -11.88
N MET A 141 -2.73 0.62 -11.97
CA MET A 141 -3.59 -0.09 -12.93
C MET A 141 -5.08 0.15 -12.65
N LEU A 142 -5.49 0.18 -11.37
CA LEU A 142 -6.84 0.53 -10.96
C LEU A 142 -7.20 1.95 -11.38
N LEU A 143 -6.31 2.92 -11.21
CA LEU A 143 -6.52 4.31 -11.67
C LEU A 143 -6.70 4.37 -13.19
N ILE A 144 -5.88 3.64 -13.96
CA ILE A 144 -5.97 3.60 -15.43
C ILE A 144 -7.32 3.04 -15.88
N GLU A 145 -7.84 2.00 -15.23
CA GLU A 145 -9.09 1.34 -15.62
C GLU A 145 -10.34 2.03 -15.05
N PHE A 146 -10.33 2.42 -13.78
CA PHE A 146 -11.54 2.94 -13.14
C PHE A 146 -11.78 4.44 -13.36
N THR A 147 -10.75 5.24 -13.67
CA THR A 147 -10.94 6.66 -13.98
C THR A 147 -11.81 6.87 -15.25
N PRO A 148 -11.56 6.18 -16.38
CA PRO A 148 -12.45 6.26 -17.54
C PRO A 148 -13.87 5.73 -17.28
N ILE A 149 -14.00 4.69 -16.45
CA ILE A 149 -15.30 4.13 -16.07
C ILE A 149 -16.07 5.16 -15.23
N LEU A 150 -15.43 5.75 -14.23
CA LEU A 150 -16.03 6.80 -13.40
C LEU A 150 -16.44 8.00 -14.24
N PHE A 151 -15.61 8.42 -15.21
CA PHE A 151 -15.96 9.47 -16.17
C PHE A 151 -17.18 9.10 -16.98
N GLY A 152 -17.19 7.92 -17.63
CA GLY A 152 -18.31 7.47 -18.45
C GLY A 152 -19.65 7.38 -17.70
N LEU A 153 -19.59 6.97 -16.42
CA LEU A 153 -20.76 6.88 -15.55
C LEU A 153 -21.23 8.25 -15.02
N SER A 154 -20.39 9.29 -15.07
CA SER A 154 -20.71 10.64 -14.56
C SER A 154 -21.26 11.60 -15.62
N ILE A 155 -21.21 11.21 -16.90
CA ILE A 155 -21.69 12.07 -17.98
C ILE A 155 -23.19 12.35 -17.82
N ALA A 156 -23.57 13.64 -17.90
CA ALA A 156 -24.93 14.13 -17.77
C ALA A 156 -25.60 13.84 -16.40
N ILE A 157 -24.83 13.60 -15.36
CA ILE A 157 -25.34 13.42 -14.01
C ILE A 157 -25.03 14.68 -13.18
N PRO A 158 -26.03 15.33 -12.52
CA PRO A 158 -25.78 16.48 -11.67
C PRO A 158 -24.99 16.08 -10.41
N ILE A 159 -23.81 16.69 -10.22
CA ILE A 159 -22.88 16.41 -9.13
C ILE A 159 -22.90 17.55 -8.12
N PHE A 160 -22.96 17.23 -6.83
CA PHE A 160 -22.93 18.23 -5.78
C PHE A 160 -21.64 19.07 -5.84
N PHE A 161 -21.74 20.38 -5.74
CA PHE A 161 -20.72 21.41 -5.97
C PHE A 161 -20.28 21.63 -7.44
N PHE A 162 -20.50 20.68 -8.36
CA PHE A 162 -19.99 20.75 -9.73
C PHE A 162 -21.09 20.87 -10.79
N GLY A 163 -22.37 20.67 -10.42
CA GLY A 163 -23.48 20.71 -11.37
C GLY A 163 -23.35 19.61 -12.44
N ASP A 164 -23.61 19.97 -13.69
CA ASP A 164 -23.56 19.04 -14.83
C ASP A 164 -22.16 18.92 -15.47
N TRP A 165 -21.11 19.23 -14.72
CA TRP A 165 -19.75 19.11 -15.24
C TRP A 165 -19.31 17.65 -15.31
N ASP A 166 -19.00 17.15 -16.50
CA ASP A 166 -18.68 15.76 -16.79
C ASP A 166 -17.52 15.18 -15.95
N TYR A 167 -16.57 16.01 -15.52
CA TYR A 167 -15.45 15.62 -14.67
C TYR A 167 -15.74 15.78 -13.17
N GLY A 168 -16.97 16.11 -12.78
CA GLY A 168 -17.31 16.46 -11.39
C GLY A 168 -16.96 15.36 -10.39
N LEU A 169 -17.27 14.09 -10.68
CA LEU A 169 -16.96 12.98 -9.78
C LEU A 169 -15.46 12.71 -9.64
N ILE A 170 -14.71 12.79 -10.74
CA ILE A 170 -13.25 12.59 -10.71
C ILE A 170 -12.59 13.71 -9.92
N THR A 171 -13.01 14.96 -10.16
CA THR A 171 -12.51 16.12 -9.42
C THR A 171 -12.90 16.06 -7.95
N GLY A 172 -14.13 15.62 -7.66
CA GLY A 172 -14.60 15.37 -6.29
C GLY A 172 -13.73 14.31 -5.57
N ALA A 173 -13.45 13.19 -6.23
CA ALA A 173 -12.56 12.15 -5.69
C ALA A 173 -11.15 12.69 -5.43
N LEU A 174 -10.59 13.47 -6.35
CA LEU A 174 -9.28 14.07 -6.22
C LEU A 174 -9.23 15.06 -5.05
N ILE A 175 -10.18 15.99 -4.98
CA ILE A 175 -10.27 17.00 -3.91
C ILE A 175 -10.45 16.31 -2.55
N TRP A 176 -11.31 15.30 -2.47
CA TRP A 176 -11.54 14.54 -1.26
C TRP A 176 -10.27 13.83 -0.77
N THR A 177 -9.56 13.14 -1.69
CA THR A 177 -8.34 12.41 -1.38
C THR A 177 -7.21 13.33 -0.95
N VAL A 178 -6.95 14.39 -1.73
CA VAL A 178 -5.89 15.36 -1.43
C VAL A 178 -6.23 16.14 -0.16
N GLY A 179 -7.47 16.60 -0.03
CA GLY A 179 -7.94 17.34 1.16
C GLY A 179 -7.83 16.50 2.44
N GLY A 180 -8.28 15.25 2.40
CA GLY A 180 -8.15 14.33 3.53
C GLY A 180 -6.71 14.00 3.89
N THR A 181 -5.84 13.87 2.88
CA THR A 181 -4.41 13.66 3.11
C THR A 181 -3.76 14.88 3.77
N LEU A 182 -4.03 16.08 3.27
CA LEU A 182 -3.53 17.32 3.86
C LEU A 182 -4.06 17.53 5.28
N PHE A 183 -5.33 17.20 5.52
CA PHE A 183 -5.93 17.21 6.85
C PHE A 183 -5.15 16.29 7.82
N LEU A 184 -4.87 15.03 7.44
CA LEU A 184 -4.14 14.10 8.29
C LEU A 184 -2.68 14.53 8.52
N ILE A 185 -2.01 15.05 7.49
CA ILE A 185 -0.67 15.61 7.61
C ILE A 185 -0.69 16.80 8.59
N GLY A 186 -1.61 17.73 8.41
CA GLY A 186 -1.78 18.90 9.29
C GLY A 186 -2.03 18.48 10.74
N LEU A 187 -2.91 17.50 10.94
CA LEU A 187 -3.17 16.94 12.27
C LEU A 187 -1.91 16.31 12.89
N GLY A 188 -1.13 15.57 12.10
CA GLY A 188 0.16 15.00 12.52
C GLY A 188 1.17 16.06 12.94
N PHE A 189 1.23 17.19 12.22
CA PHE A 189 2.06 18.35 12.58
C PHE A 189 1.59 19.03 13.87
N ILE A 190 0.30 19.31 14.01
CA ILE A 190 -0.28 19.93 15.21
C ILE A 190 0.00 19.07 16.45
N LEU A 191 -0.16 17.78 16.35
CA LEU A 191 0.09 16.82 17.43
C LEU A 191 1.58 16.49 17.61
N ARG A 192 2.46 17.01 16.75
CA ARG A 192 3.92 16.79 16.80
C ARG A 192 4.26 15.29 16.85
N LEU A 193 3.62 14.48 16.01
CA LEU A 193 3.80 13.02 16.02
C LEU A 193 5.23 12.61 15.69
N VAL A 194 5.88 13.25 14.72
CA VAL A 194 7.29 12.98 14.39
C VAL A 194 8.21 13.31 15.57
N GLY A 195 7.91 14.42 16.29
CA GLY A 195 8.69 14.81 17.46
C GLY A 195 8.58 13.81 18.60
N ILE A 196 7.35 13.34 18.90
CA ILE A 196 7.15 12.36 20.00
C ILE A 196 7.81 11.01 19.67
N GLU A 197 7.79 10.59 18.41
CA GLU A 197 8.44 9.36 17.96
C GLU A 197 9.96 9.45 18.10
N TYR A 198 10.54 10.60 17.75
CA TYR A 198 11.97 10.87 17.96
C TYR A 198 12.33 10.85 19.45
N ASP A 199 11.55 11.51 20.31
CA ASP A 199 11.77 11.55 21.75
C ASP A 199 11.65 10.14 22.36
N LEU A 200 10.70 9.34 21.92
CA LEU A 200 10.51 7.96 22.33
C LEU A 200 11.74 7.11 21.99
N GLN A 201 12.21 7.14 20.74
CA GLN A 201 13.40 6.42 20.30
C GLN A 201 14.65 6.85 21.08
N LYS A 202 14.78 8.14 21.41
CA LYS A 202 15.87 8.70 22.18
C LYS A 202 15.88 8.16 23.62
N GLN A 203 14.72 8.12 24.30
CA GLN A 203 14.59 7.60 25.66
C GLN A 203 14.83 6.08 25.71
N GLU A 204 14.29 5.34 24.78
CA GLU A 204 14.54 3.89 24.64
C GLU A 204 16.04 3.60 24.40
N ALA A 205 16.69 4.37 23.53
CA ALA A 205 18.13 4.22 23.27
C ALA A 205 18.98 4.55 24.50
N ALA A 206 18.60 5.58 25.26
CA ALA A 206 19.28 5.95 26.52
C ALA A 206 19.16 4.83 27.57
N TYR A 207 17.95 4.29 27.74
CA TYR A 207 17.70 3.18 28.67
C TYR A 207 18.49 1.93 28.26
N ARG A 208 18.48 1.56 26.98
CA ARG A 208 19.25 0.42 26.45
C ARG A 208 20.75 0.58 26.69
N LYS A 209 21.30 1.80 26.46
CA LYS A 209 22.72 2.09 26.67
C LYS A 209 23.15 1.79 28.13
N ILE A 210 22.32 2.20 29.07
CA ILE A 210 22.62 1.97 30.50
C ILE A 210 22.45 0.51 30.87
N LEU A 211 21.48 -0.22 30.31
CA LEU A 211 21.34 -1.67 30.50
C LEU A 211 22.59 -2.43 30.03
N VAL A 212 23.12 -2.09 28.85
CA VAL A 212 24.35 -2.73 28.32
C VAL A 212 25.55 -2.45 29.22
N ILE A 213 25.69 -1.21 29.72
CA ILE A 213 26.77 -0.89 30.68
C ILE A 213 26.59 -1.67 32.01
N ALA A 214 25.35 -1.83 32.48
CA ALA A 214 25.05 -2.59 33.69
C ALA A 214 25.39 -4.08 33.56
N GLU A 215 25.24 -4.63 32.35
CA GLU A 215 25.61 -6.02 32.06
C GLU A 215 27.12 -6.27 32.17
N ASP A 216 27.92 -5.29 31.69
CA ASP A 216 29.40 -5.42 31.71
C ASP A 216 30.03 -5.11 33.07
N ASP A 217 29.51 -4.13 33.81
CA ASP A 217 30.22 -3.56 34.98
C ASP A 217 29.55 -3.86 36.35
N GLY A 218 28.29 -4.30 36.35
CA GLY A 218 27.55 -4.61 37.59
C GLY A 218 27.44 -3.43 38.59
N SER A 219 27.97 -2.25 38.25
CA SER A 219 28.10 -1.08 39.13
C SER A 219 26.86 -0.17 39.16
N ILE A 220 25.89 -0.40 38.23
CA ILE A 220 24.72 0.46 38.10
C ILE A 220 23.68 0.11 39.15
N ARG A 221 23.26 1.13 39.89
CA ARG A 221 22.23 0.95 40.92
C ARG A 221 20.85 0.71 40.31
N PRO A 222 20.06 -0.27 40.83
CA PRO A 222 18.70 -0.54 40.37
C PRO A 222 17.81 0.71 40.33
N LYS A 223 17.97 1.64 41.27
CA LYS A 223 17.23 2.91 41.32
C LYS A 223 17.45 3.78 40.07
N THR A 224 18.65 3.78 39.51
CA THR A 224 18.93 4.54 38.25
C THR A 224 18.21 3.93 37.06
N LEU A 225 18.10 2.61 37.00
CA LEU A 225 17.34 1.92 35.95
C LEU A 225 15.84 2.21 36.06
N ASP A 226 15.29 2.24 37.29
CA ASP A 226 13.87 2.57 37.52
C ASP A 226 13.56 4.02 37.14
N GLU A 227 14.46 4.95 37.44
CA GLU A 227 14.32 6.37 37.07
C GLU A 227 14.30 6.53 35.53
N LEU A 228 15.21 5.88 34.82
CA LEU A 228 15.28 5.92 33.37
C LEU A 228 14.05 5.26 32.73
N PHE A 229 13.61 4.14 33.25
CA PHE A 229 12.39 3.47 32.77
C PHE A 229 11.13 4.31 33.04
N ASN A 230 11.09 5.06 34.13
CA ASN A 230 10.01 6.00 34.40
C ASN A 230 9.94 7.13 33.33
N GLU A 231 11.07 7.61 32.83
CA GLU A 231 11.07 8.57 31.72
C GLU A 231 10.58 7.92 30.42
N VAL A 232 11.00 6.69 30.11
CA VAL A 232 10.46 5.90 29.00
C VAL A 232 8.94 5.77 29.13
N ARG A 233 8.43 5.39 30.31
CA ARG A 233 7.01 5.24 30.56
C ARG A 233 6.22 6.55 30.34
N LYS A 234 6.72 7.69 30.82
CA LYS A 234 6.09 9.00 30.64
C LYS A 234 5.96 9.36 29.16
N ILE A 235 7.02 9.16 28.39
CA ILE A 235 6.99 9.48 26.95
C ILE A 235 6.05 8.57 26.17
N HIS A 236 5.96 7.28 26.55
CA HIS A 236 4.99 6.34 25.98
C HIS A 236 3.54 6.80 26.25
N PHE A 237 3.19 7.18 27.48
CA PHE A 237 1.84 7.67 27.79
C PHE A 237 1.50 8.94 27.06
N LEU A 238 2.47 9.85 26.92
CA LEU A 238 2.27 11.08 26.12
C LEU A 238 2.08 10.74 24.64
N SER A 239 2.82 9.77 24.12
CA SER A 239 2.68 9.26 22.76
C SER A 239 1.28 8.67 22.55
N TYR A 240 0.80 7.81 23.45
CA TYR A 240 -0.54 7.22 23.37
C TYR A 240 -1.64 8.28 23.32
N LEU A 241 -1.52 9.34 24.14
CA LEU A 241 -2.48 10.45 24.14
C LEU A 241 -2.49 11.22 22.81
N ARG A 242 -1.31 11.49 22.22
CA ARG A 242 -1.22 12.15 20.92
C ARG A 242 -1.77 11.27 19.80
N TYR A 243 -1.45 9.98 19.80
CA TYR A 243 -2.00 9.02 18.84
C TYR A 243 -3.51 8.85 19.00
N LEU A 244 -4.05 8.91 20.23
CA LEU A 244 -5.50 8.91 20.45
C LEU A 244 -6.19 10.07 19.69
N TYR A 245 -5.70 11.30 19.82
CA TYR A 245 -6.26 12.45 19.11
C TYR A 245 -6.07 12.33 17.58
N PHE A 246 -4.93 11.83 17.15
CA PHE A 246 -4.70 11.56 15.73
C PHE A 246 -5.67 10.51 15.18
N ASP A 247 -5.88 9.44 15.92
CA ASP A 247 -6.78 8.35 15.50
C ASP A 247 -8.26 8.80 15.49
N ILE A 248 -8.68 9.69 16.38
CA ILE A 248 -10.01 10.30 16.30
C ILE A 248 -10.18 11.00 14.94
N GLY A 249 -9.22 11.84 14.54
CA GLY A 249 -9.27 12.52 13.25
C GLY A 249 -9.18 11.58 12.07
N ARG A 250 -8.28 10.59 12.14
CA ARG A 250 -8.06 9.59 11.09
C ARG A 250 -9.30 8.71 10.89
N ILE A 251 -9.83 8.15 11.96
CA ILE A 251 -11.01 7.28 11.88
C ILE A 251 -12.24 8.10 11.49
N GLY A 252 -12.37 9.33 12.01
CA GLY A 252 -13.43 10.26 11.59
C GLY A 252 -13.40 10.53 10.08
N TYR A 253 -12.21 10.80 9.53
CA TYR A 253 -12.04 10.96 8.08
C TYR A 253 -12.40 9.67 7.32
N LEU A 254 -11.98 8.49 7.79
CA LEU A 254 -12.31 7.22 7.15
C LEU A 254 -13.82 6.94 7.15
N GLN A 255 -14.53 7.30 8.22
CA GLN A 255 -15.99 7.17 8.27
C GLN A 255 -16.68 8.18 7.32
N ALA A 256 -16.22 9.43 7.29
CA ALA A 256 -16.70 10.43 6.35
C ALA A 256 -16.46 10.00 4.88
N ASN A 257 -15.36 9.29 4.64
CA ASN A 257 -15.02 8.75 3.31
C ASN A 257 -16.08 7.78 2.78
N VAL A 258 -16.70 6.96 3.64
CA VAL A 258 -17.78 6.04 3.25
C VAL A 258 -18.97 6.81 2.65
N LEU A 259 -19.21 8.05 3.11
CA LEU A 259 -20.31 8.89 2.65
C LEU A 259 -19.94 9.79 1.48
N SER A 260 -18.66 9.95 1.16
CA SER A 260 -18.20 10.95 0.18
C SER A 260 -18.85 10.82 -1.19
N ALA A 261 -18.89 9.61 -1.76
CA ALA A 261 -19.53 9.35 -3.05
C ALA A 261 -21.03 9.64 -3.03
N TYR A 262 -21.74 9.33 -1.93
CA TYR A 262 -23.15 9.62 -1.78
C TYR A 262 -23.40 11.13 -1.69
N VAL A 263 -22.55 11.89 -1.02
CA VAL A 263 -22.64 13.35 -0.95
C VAL A 263 -22.51 13.96 -2.35
N PHE A 264 -21.53 13.52 -3.12
CA PHE A 264 -21.37 14.01 -4.50
C PHE A 264 -22.54 13.65 -5.40
N LEU A 265 -23.15 12.47 -5.23
CA LEU A 265 -24.28 11.99 -6.01
C LEU A 265 -25.64 12.49 -5.48
N ALA A 266 -25.71 13.19 -4.36
CA ALA A 266 -26.97 13.58 -3.71
C ALA A 266 -27.97 14.26 -4.68
N PRO A 267 -27.59 15.24 -5.54
CA PRO A 267 -28.53 15.84 -6.47
C PRO A 267 -29.11 14.83 -7.47
N ALA A 268 -28.29 13.93 -8.00
CA ALA A 268 -28.71 12.92 -8.96
C ALA A 268 -29.65 11.88 -8.35
N ILE A 269 -29.37 11.47 -7.10
CA ILE A 269 -30.21 10.52 -6.35
C ILE A 269 -31.57 11.16 -6.06
N VAL A 270 -31.60 12.40 -5.54
CA VAL A 270 -32.83 13.11 -5.20
C VAL A 270 -33.68 13.40 -6.46
N ALA A 271 -33.03 13.74 -7.58
CA ALA A 271 -33.69 13.95 -8.84
C ALA A 271 -34.19 12.66 -9.53
N GLY A 272 -33.77 11.49 -9.04
CA GLY A 272 -34.14 10.19 -9.61
C GLY A 272 -33.57 9.93 -11.00
N VAL A 273 -32.47 10.60 -11.38
CA VAL A 273 -31.86 10.45 -12.71
C VAL A 273 -30.91 9.28 -12.83
N VAL A 274 -30.62 8.60 -11.72
CA VAL A 274 -29.76 7.40 -11.66
C VAL A 274 -30.54 6.19 -11.13
N THR A 275 -30.31 5.01 -11.72
CA THR A 275 -30.83 3.75 -11.18
C THR A 275 -30.00 3.30 -9.99
N LEU A 276 -30.54 2.37 -9.19
CA LEU A 276 -29.81 1.80 -8.05
C LEU A 276 -28.52 1.12 -8.50
N GLY A 277 -28.52 0.43 -9.63
CA GLY A 277 -27.35 -0.23 -10.19
C GLY A 277 -26.29 0.76 -10.65
N VAL A 278 -26.65 1.79 -11.40
CA VAL A 278 -25.73 2.85 -11.83
C VAL A 278 -25.14 3.57 -10.61
N MET A 279 -25.95 3.89 -9.60
CA MET A 279 -25.49 4.48 -8.35
C MET A 279 -24.42 3.60 -7.68
N GLN A 280 -24.65 2.30 -7.57
CA GLN A 280 -23.71 1.37 -6.95
C GLN A 280 -22.41 1.21 -7.76
N GLN A 281 -22.50 1.21 -9.11
CA GLN A 281 -21.31 1.20 -9.96
C GLN A 281 -20.46 2.45 -9.77
N ILE A 282 -21.09 3.63 -9.71
CA ILE A 282 -20.40 4.91 -9.49
C ILE A 282 -19.71 4.91 -8.12
N ILE A 283 -20.42 4.53 -7.05
CA ILE A 283 -19.86 4.48 -5.68
C ILE A 283 -18.65 3.56 -5.63
N ARG A 284 -18.74 2.37 -6.23
CA ARG A 284 -17.62 1.42 -6.27
C ARG A 284 -16.45 1.95 -7.10
N ALA A 285 -16.71 2.51 -8.29
CA ALA A 285 -15.67 3.11 -9.12
C ALA A 285 -14.99 4.30 -8.41
N PHE A 286 -15.78 5.16 -7.78
CA PHE A 286 -15.28 6.28 -6.97
C PHE A 286 -14.36 5.79 -5.84
N ASN A 287 -14.81 4.79 -5.06
CA ASN A 287 -14.02 4.23 -3.97
C ASN A 287 -12.74 3.54 -4.46
N LYS A 288 -12.75 2.91 -5.65
CA LYS A 288 -11.54 2.32 -6.25
C LYS A 288 -10.54 3.40 -6.68
N VAL A 289 -10.99 4.48 -7.32
CA VAL A 289 -10.14 5.62 -7.71
C VAL A 289 -9.57 6.31 -6.48
N GLU A 290 -10.43 6.65 -5.51
CA GLU A 290 -10.05 7.31 -4.27
C GLU A 290 -9.08 6.45 -3.45
N GLY A 291 -9.40 5.17 -3.24
CA GLY A 291 -8.55 4.24 -2.50
C GLY A 291 -7.17 4.05 -3.14
N SER A 292 -7.10 4.01 -4.47
CA SER A 292 -5.84 3.92 -5.21
C SER A 292 -4.99 5.18 -5.05
N MET A 293 -5.61 6.36 -5.12
CA MET A 293 -4.93 7.64 -4.85
C MET A 293 -4.41 7.70 -3.41
N GLN A 294 -5.24 7.33 -2.43
CA GLN A 294 -4.84 7.28 -1.02
C GLN A 294 -3.69 6.29 -0.78
N TYR A 295 -3.70 5.14 -1.46
CA TYR A 295 -2.64 4.16 -1.33
C TYR A 295 -1.29 4.74 -1.74
N ILE A 296 -1.22 5.44 -2.89
CA ILE A 296 0.00 6.09 -3.36
C ILE A 296 0.54 7.08 -2.31
N LEU A 297 -0.34 7.91 -1.75
CA LEU A 297 0.03 8.90 -0.74
C LEU A 297 0.47 8.25 0.59
N LYS A 298 -0.24 7.23 1.06
CA LYS A 298 0.07 6.49 2.30
C LYS A 298 1.34 5.65 2.19
N SER A 299 1.74 5.28 0.97
CA SER A 299 2.95 4.49 0.70
C SER A 299 4.24 5.29 0.81
N TRP A 300 4.17 6.62 0.95
CA TRP A 300 5.33 7.50 0.98
C TRP A 300 6.42 7.10 1.99
N PRO A 301 6.11 6.75 3.27
CA PRO A 301 7.12 6.27 4.22
C PRO A 301 7.83 5.00 3.73
N ALA A 302 7.10 4.05 3.16
CA ALA A 302 7.67 2.82 2.63
C ALA A 302 8.55 3.08 1.39
N ILE A 303 8.20 4.07 0.57
CA ILE A 303 9.03 4.52 -0.57
C ILE A 303 10.35 5.11 -0.06
N ILE A 304 10.31 5.95 0.98
CA ILE A 304 11.52 6.52 1.60
C ILE A 304 12.38 5.41 2.20
N GLU A 305 11.78 4.45 2.89
CA GLU A 305 12.51 3.31 3.46
C GLU A 305 13.18 2.48 2.36
N LEU A 306 12.45 2.19 1.27
CA LEU A 306 13.00 1.50 0.10
C LEU A 306 14.19 2.26 -0.50
N ALA A 307 14.06 3.57 -0.68
CA ALA A 307 15.13 4.42 -1.20
C ALA A 307 16.37 4.40 -0.28
N SER A 308 16.17 4.40 1.04
CA SER A 308 17.25 4.30 2.02
C SER A 308 17.97 2.95 1.95
N VAL A 309 17.23 1.85 1.93
CA VAL A 309 17.78 0.49 1.79
C VAL A 309 18.52 0.35 0.46
N TYR A 310 17.91 0.85 -0.63
CA TYR A 310 18.51 0.88 -1.96
C TYR A 310 19.86 1.62 -1.96
N LYS A 311 19.91 2.81 -1.37
CA LYS A 311 21.13 3.62 -1.26
C LYS A 311 22.24 2.87 -0.52
N ARG A 312 21.92 2.26 0.63
CA ARG A 312 22.89 1.47 1.42
C ARG A 312 23.44 0.29 0.65
N LEU A 313 22.58 -0.48 -0.02
CA LEU A 313 23.02 -1.62 -0.83
C LEU A 313 23.89 -1.16 -2.02
N ARG A 314 23.53 -0.05 -2.67
CA ARG A 314 24.32 0.52 -3.77
C ARG A 314 25.68 1.02 -3.31
N GLU A 315 25.76 1.70 -2.17
CA GLU A 315 27.02 2.14 -1.57
C GLU A 315 27.91 0.94 -1.20
N PHE A 316 27.32 -0.10 -0.65
CA PHE A 316 28.01 -1.36 -0.35
C PHE A 316 28.59 -2.00 -1.63
N GLU A 317 27.79 -2.14 -2.68
CA GLU A 317 28.25 -2.64 -3.98
C GLU A 317 29.35 -1.78 -4.61
N SER A 318 29.30 -0.47 -4.44
CA SER A 318 30.34 0.44 -4.95
C SER A 318 31.67 0.29 -4.21
N LYS A 319 31.63 0.10 -2.89
CA LYS A 319 32.83 -0.17 -2.06
C LYS A 319 33.46 -1.50 -2.42
N ILE A 320 32.68 -2.56 -2.63
CA ILE A 320 33.21 -3.86 -3.09
C ILE A 320 33.96 -3.71 -4.41
N LYS A 321 33.45 -2.91 -5.35
CA LYS A 321 34.14 -2.64 -6.63
C LYS A 321 35.42 -1.83 -6.45
N GLN A 322 35.46 -0.91 -5.48
CA GLN A 322 36.68 -0.15 -5.17
C GLN A 322 37.76 -1.06 -4.61
N GLU A 323 37.44 -1.98 -3.70
CA GLU A 323 38.36 -2.99 -3.20
C GLU A 323 38.89 -3.88 -4.34
N GLU A 324 38.06 -4.26 -5.31
CA GLU A 324 38.46 -5.01 -6.49
C GLU A 324 39.55 -4.29 -7.30
N LEU A 325 39.37 -2.99 -7.53
CA LEU A 325 40.35 -2.14 -8.27
C LEU A 325 41.65 -1.93 -7.48
N ILE A 326 41.63 -1.99 -6.16
CA ILE A 326 42.80 -1.90 -5.29
C ILE A 326 43.59 -3.21 -5.34
N ASP A 327 42.89 -4.35 -5.18
CA ASP A 327 43.50 -5.69 -5.24
C ASP A 327 44.12 -5.99 -6.63
N GLU A 328 43.56 -5.44 -7.75
CA GLU A 328 44.11 -5.59 -9.11
C GLU A 328 45.35 -4.73 -9.36
N LYS A 329 45.59 -3.69 -8.56
CA LYS A 329 46.74 -2.78 -8.69
C LYS A 329 47.89 -3.11 -7.74
N ALA A 330 47.67 -4.00 -6.78
CA ALA A 330 48.65 -4.48 -5.79
C ALA A 330 49.32 -5.79 -6.23
#